data_c56fa1bc622b6fb7186e7edba451e34e
#
_entry.id   c56fa1bc622b6fb7186e7edba451e34e
#
_cell.length_a   1.000
_cell.length_b   1.000
_cell.length_c   1.000
_cell.angle_alpha   90.00
_cell.angle_beta   90.00
_cell.angle_gamma   90.00
#
_symmetry.space_group_name_H-M   'P 1'
#
loop_
_entity.id
_entity.type
_entity.pdbx_description
1 polymer ?
#
loop_
_entity_poly.entity_id
_entity_poly.type
_entity_poly.pdbx_seq_one_letter_code
_entity_poly.pdbx_strand_id
1 'polypeptide(L)'
;MNKTATIQLRNLTIGYKGKVRPKIVAENICSDIYAGELTCLLGTNGIGKSTLLRTLSAFQPKLSGDIYLAGKKLEKYTDKALSTVISVVLTEKCDIRNMTVRELIGMGRSPYTGFWGKLSRADDEIVDKAIGLVNIHPLASRML
;
A
#
# COMPACT_ATOMS: atom_id res chain seq x y z
N MET A 1 -16.12 -18.41 15.94
CA MET A 1 -16.04 -17.96 14.53
C MET A 1 -14.58 -18.01 14.11
N ASN A 2 -14.24 -18.83 13.11
CA ASN A 2 -12.87 -18.84 12.59
C ASN A 2 -12.63 -17.52 11.83
N LYS A 3 -11.78 -16.64 12.40
CA LYS A 3 -11.37 -15.43 11.70
C LYS A 3 -10.45 -15.83 10.55
N THR A 4 -10.78 -15.42 9.33
CA THR A 4 -9.90 -15.62 8.17
C THR A 4 -8.86 -14.51 8.16
N ALA A 5 -7.58 -14.87 8.13
CA ALA A 5 -6.49 -13.91 8.06
C ALA A 5 -6.50 -13.18 6.71
N THR A 6 -6.41 -11.85 6.76
CA THR A 6 -6.34 -10.98 5.57
C THR A 6 -4.94 -10.96 4.97
N ILE A 7 -3.91 -10.93 5.83
CA ILE A 7 -2.51 -11.06 5.41
C ILE A 7 -1.90 -12.22 6.18
N GLN A 8 -1.15 -13.07 5.48
CA GLN A 8 -0.43 -14.17 6.09
C GLN A 8 1.02 -14.15 5.64
N LEU A 9 1.93 -14.24 6.58
CA LEU A 9 3.37 -14.30 6.35
C LEU A 9 3.86 -15.69 6.71
N ARG A 10 4.61 -16.34 5.82
CA ARG A 10 5.12 -17.70 6.02
C ARG A 10 6.60 -17.75 5.69
N ASN A 11 7.42 -17.93 6.71
CA ASN A 11 8.89 -17.97 6.64
C ASN A 11 9.48 -16.84 5.79
N LEU A 12 8.89 -15.64 5.93
CA LEU A 12 9.23 -14.50 5.11
C LEU A 12 10.62 -13.97 5.49
N THR A 13 11.48 -13.78 4.49
CA THR A 13 12.77 -13.09 4.61
C THR A 13 12.73 -11.80 3.81
N ILE A 14 13.06 -10.69 4.44
CA ILE A 14 13.08 -9.36 3.88
C ILE A 14 14.47 -8.76 3.87
N GLY A 15 14.73 -7.88 2.91
CA GLY A 15 16.01 -7.22 2.77
C GLY A 15 16.20 -6.64 1.38
N TYR A 16 17.43 -6.42 1.00
CA TYR A 16 17.79 -5.77 -0.26
C TYR A 16 18.59 -6.74 -1.14
N LYS A 17 18.24 -6.82 -2.41
CA LYS A 17 19.04 -7.57 -3.41
C LYS A 17 20.36 -6.83 -3.61
N GLY A 18 21.48 -7.49 -3.28
CA GLY A 18 22.81 -6.98 -3.56
C GLY A 18 23.37 -7.55 -4.86
N LYS A 19 24.37 -6.90 -5.45
CA LYS A 19 25.06 -7.40 -6.67
C LYS A 19 25.77 -8.74 -6.43
N VAL A 20 26.31 -8.99 -5.26
CA VAL A 20 27.06 -10.20 -4.92
C VAL A 20 26.29 -11.05 -3.89
N ARG A 21 25.76 -10.42 -2.84
CA ARG A 21 24.98 -11.09 -1.81
C ARG A 21 23.82 -10.21 -1.37
N PRO A 22 22.65 -10.78 -1.03
CA PRO A 22 21.56 -10.02 -0.48
C PRO A 22 21.92 -9.51 0.92
N LYS A 23 21.44 -8.30 1.26
CA LYS A 23 21.48 -7.79 2.63
C LYS A 23 20.18 -8.19 3.32
N ILE A 24 20.21 -9.20 4.15
CA ILE A 24 19.07 -9.64 4.95
C ILE A 24 18.86 -8.61 6.06
N VAL A 25 17.59 -8.22 6.26
CA VAL A 25 17.14 -7.30 7.32
C VAL A 25 16.43 -8.08 8.42
N ALA A 26 15.55 -8.98 8.04
CA ALA A 26 14.90 -9.92 8.96
C ALA A 26 14.54 -11.20 8.21
N GLU A 27 14.48 -12.31 8.92
CA GLU A 27 14.20 -13.64 8.37
C GLU A 27 13.23 -14.42 9.25
N ASN A 28 12.67 -15.47 8.68
CA ASN A 28 11.73 -16.38 9.36
C ASN A 28 10.50 -15.68 9.96
N ILE A 29 10.03 -14.60 9.34
CA ILE A 29 8.86 -13.87 9.80
C ILE A 29 7.61 -14.71 9.49
N CYS A 30 6.89 -15.10 10.54
CA CYS A 30 5.60 -15.75 10.46
C CYS A 30 4.59 -14.93 11.26
N SER A 31 3.48 -14.54 10.62
CA SER A 31 2.42 -13.76 11.27
C SER A 31 1.12 -13.84 10.48
N ASP A 32 0.02 -13.65 11.16
CA ASP A 32 -1.31 -13.51 10.57
C ASP A 32 -1.93 -12.18 11.03
N ILE A 33 -2.48 -11.43 10.09
CA ILE A 33 -3.18 -10.16 10.32
C ILE A 33 -4.64 -10.36 9.87
N TYR A 34 -5.58 -9.93 10.69
CA TYR A 34 -7.00 -10.20 10.51
C TYR A 34 -7.77 -8.94 10.13
N ALA A 35 -8.87 -9.12 9.41
CA ALA A 35 -9.78 -8.02 9.08
C ALA A 35 -10.44 -7.44 10.34
N GLY A 36 -10.65 -6.11 10.33
CA GLY A 36 -11.29 -5.39 11.42
C GLY A 36 -10.42 -5.21 12.65
N GLU A 37 -9.13 -5.50 12.58
CA GLU A 37 -8.17 -5.31 13.67
C GLU A 37 -7.14 -4.23 13.33
N LEU A 38 -6.75 -3.44 14.34
CA LEU A 38 -5.60 -2.56 14.26
C LEU A 38 -4.36 -3.33 14.71
N THR A 39 -3.44 -3.58 13.78
CA THR A 39 -2.17 -4.24 14.06
C THR A 39 -1.04 -3.21 14.11
N CYS A 40 -0.30 -3.18 15.21
CA CYS A 40 0.84 -2.29 15.39
C CYS A 40 2.16 -3.04 15.26
N LEU A 41 3.09 -2.48 14.46
CA LEU A 41 4.46 -3.00 14.33
C LEU A 41 5.40 -2.17 15.18
N LEU A 42 5.85 -2.73 16.32
CA LEU A 42 6.73 -2.08 17.27
C LEU A 42 8.17 -2.60 17.17
N GLY A 43 9.11 -1.78 17.55
CA GLY A 43 10.55 -2.13 17.57
C GLY A 43 11.44 -0.90 17.45
N THR A 44 12.73 -1.07 17.72
CA THR A 44 13.74 -0.01 17.63
C THR A 44 13.92 0.51 16.20
N ASN A 45 14.49 1.69 16.06
CA ASN A 45 14.82 2.24 14.74
C ASN A 45 15.87 1.36 14.04
N GLY A 46 15.72 1.17 12.74
CA GLY A 46 16.63 0.32 11.95
C GLY A 46 16.35 -1.19 11.99
N ILE A 47 15.42 -1.69 12.85
CA ILE A 47 15.11 -3.13 12.95
C ILE A 47 14.45 -3.74 11.70
N GLY A 48 13.99 -2.91 10.75
CA GLY A 48 13.40 -3.39 9.51
C GLY A 48 11.89 -3.14 9.35
N LYS A 49 11.25 -2.36 10.25
CA LYS A 49 9.81 -2.05 10.19
C LYS A 49 9.38 -1.51 8.82
N SER A 50 10.07 -0.49 8.33
CA SER A 50 9.78 0.11 7.02
C SER A 50 10.07 -0.84 5.86
N THR A 51 11.10 -1.69 5.98
CA THR A 51 11.41 -2.72 4.98
C THR A 51 10.28 -3.75 4.91
N LEU A 52 9.75 -4.19 6.06
CA LEU A 52 8.61 -5.09 6.11
C LEU A 52 7.37 -4.45 5.48
N LEU A 53 7.01 -3.23 5.86
CA LEU A 53 5.86 -2.54 5.28
C LEU A 53 6.00 -2.34 3.76
N ARG A 54 7.17 -1.95 3.27
CA ARG A 54 7.44 -1.84 1.82
C ARG A 54 7.32 -3.19 1.10
N THR A 55 7.74 -4.28 1.76
CA THR A 55 7.64 -5.63 1.20
C THR A 55 6.17 -6.10 1.16
N LEU A 56 5.38 -5.83 2.20
CA LEU A 56 3.95 -6.15 2.24
C LEU A 56 3.14 -5.36 1.21
N SER A 57 3.57 -4.14 0.90
CA SER A 57 2.95 -3.25 -0.09
C SER A 57 3.43 -3.51 -1.53
N ALA A 58 4.27 -4.53 -1.75
CA ALA A 58 4.91 -4.83 -3.03
C ALA A 58 5.82 -3.71 -3.60
N PHE A 59 6.15 -2.66 -2.83
CA PHE A 59 7.12 -1.65 -3.23
C PHE A 59 8.56 -2.17 -3.20
N GLN A 60 8.78 -3.28 -2.52
CA GLN A 60 10.07 -3.95 -2.44
C GLN A 60 9.86 -5.46 -2.53
N PRO A 61 10.62 -6.18 -3.36
CA PRO A 61 10.53 -7.63 -3.43
C PRO A 61 11.01 -8.27 -2.13
N LYS A 62 10.36 -9.33 -1.71
CA LYS A 62 10.88 -10.22 -0.67
C LYS A 62 12.14 -10.95 -1.15
N LEU A 63 12.93 -11.46 -0.22
CA LEU A 63 14.09 -12.32 -0.53
C LEU A 63 13.66 -13.79 -0.61
N SER A 64 12.83 -14.26 0.33
CA SER A 64 12.29 -15.62 0.32
C SER A 64 11.00 -15.70 1.17
N GLY A 65 10.39 -16.88 1.25
CA GLY A 65 9.14 -17.12 1.96
C GLY A 65 7.91 -16.70 1.15
N ASP A 66 6.75 -16.68 1.79
CA ASP A 66 5.47 -16.38 1.14
C ASP A 66 4.69 -15.28 1.87
N ILE A 67 4.03 -14.43 1.08
CA ILE A 67 3.04 -13.46 1.52
C ILE A 67 1.72 -13.80 0.85
N TYR A 68 0.68 -13.98 1.63
CA TYR A 68 -0.68 -14.15 1.13
C TYR A 68 -1.50 -12.93 1.51
N LEU A 69 -2.24 -12.42 0.57
CA LEU A 69 -3.19 -11.32 0.73
C LEU A 69 -4.57 -11.85 0.32
N ALA A 70 -5.53 -11.83 1.26
CA ALA A 70 -6.86 -12.43 1.07
C ALA A 70 -6.80 -13.87 0.51
N GLY A 71 -5.89 -14.71 1.05
CA GLY A 71 -5.71 -16.10 0.66
C GLY A 71 -4.96 -16.35 -0.67
N LYS A 72 -4.60 -15.31 -1.41
CA LYS A 72 -3.87 -15.40 -2.69
C LYS A 72 -2.43 -14.89 -2.51
N LYS A 73 -1.44 -15.60 -3.09
CA LYS A 73 -0.04 -15.14 -3.04
C LYS A 73 0.12 -13.75 -3.65
N LEU A 74 0.89 -12.88 -2.99
CA LEU A 74 1.11 -11.50 -3.39
C LEU A 74 1.60 -11.39 -4.84
N GLU A 75 2.51 -12.27 -5.27
CA GLU A 75 3.07 -12.28 -6.62
C GLU A 75 2.08 -12.68 -7.72
N LYS A 76 0.92 -13.20 -7.34
CA LYS A 76 -0.16 -13.53 -8.29
C LYS A 76 -1.10 -12.36 -8.57
N TYR A 77 -0.94 -11.25 -7.88
CA TYR A 77 -1.70 -10.03 -8.16
C TYR A 77 -1.04 -9.27 -9.31
N THR A 78 -1.85 -8.75 -10.22
CA THR A 78 -1.42 -7.67 -11.11
C THR A 78 -1.41 -6.36 -10.34
N ASP A 79 -0.63 -5.36 -10.76
CA ASP A 79 -0.57 -4.06 -10.09
C ASP A 79 -1.96 -3.43 -9.94
N LYS A 80 -2.79 -3.52 -10.99
CA LYS A 80 -4.17 -3.05 -10.96
C LYS A 80 -5.03 -3.77 -9.92
N ALA A 81 -4.92 -5.10 -9.81
CA ALA A 81 -5.68 -5.87 -8.83
C ALA A 81 -5.17 -5.60 -7.40
N LEU A 82 -3.86 -5.44 -7.23
CA LEU A 82 -3.27 -5.15 -5.93
C LEU A 82 -3.72 -3.79 -5.40
N SER A 83 -3.72 -2.76 -6.25
CA SER A 83 -4.14 -1.40 -5.87
C SER A 83 -5.62 -1.25 -5.50
N THR A 84 -6.46 -2.26 -5.79
CA THR A 84 -7.85 -2.30 -5.31
C THR A 84 -8.00 -2.99 -3.95
N VAL A 85 -6.97 -3.67 -3.45
CA VAL A 85 -7.02 -4.48 -2.23
C VAL A 85 -6.17 -3.88 -1.10
N ILE A 86 -5.07 -3.19 -1.44
CA ILE A 86 -4.16 -2.59 -0.46
C ILE A 86 -4.00 -1.09 -0.74
N SER A 87 -3.96 -0.30 0.32
CA SER A 87 -3.57 1.11 0.27
C SER A 87 -2.46 1.38 1.27
N VAL A 88 -1.62 2.38 0.97
CA VAL A 88 -0.45 2.70 1.78
C VAL A 88 -0.38 4.20 2.00
N VAL A 89 -0.17 4.60 3.25
CA VAL A 89 0.14 5.98 3.60
C VAL A 89 1.65 6.08 3.81
N LEU A 90 2.31 6.89 3.00
CA LEU A 90 3.74 7.11 3.08
C LEU A 90 4.04 8.32 3.97
N THR A 91 5.18 8.27 4.67
CA THR A 91 5.71 9.40 5.44
C THR A 91 6.53 10.37 4.59
N GLU A 92 6.91 9.95 3.40
CA GLU A 92 7.65 10.76 2.43
C GLU A 92 6.73 11.78 1.77
N LYS A 93 7.22 13.01 1.59
CA LYS A 93 6.46 14.04 0.85
C LYS A 93 6.45 13.68 -0.63
N CYS A 94 5.26 13.70 -1.23
CA CYS A 94 5.14 13.63 -2.69
C CYS A 94 5.54 15.00 -3.27
N ASP A 95 6.64 15.07 -4.01
CA ASP A 95 7.02 16.27 -4.79
C ASP A 95 6.27 16.22 -6.14
N ILE A 96 4.99 16.51 -6.07
CA ILE A 96 4.12 16.58 -7.26
C ILE A 96 3.90 18.06 -7.55
N ARG A 97 4.18 18.47 -8.80
CA ARG A 97 4.03 19.86 -9.26
C ARG A 97 2.98 19.93 -10.37
N ASN A 98 2.40 21.11 -10.52
CA ASN A 98 1.41 21.40 -11.58
C ASN A 98 0.13 20.56 -11.50
N MET A 99 -0.31 20.24 -10.30
CA MET A 99 -1.53 19.48 -10.04
C MET A 99 -2.26 20.08 -8.85
N THR A 100 -3.57 20.13 -8.88
CA THR A 100 -4.37 20.53 -7.73
C THR A 100 -4.48 19.40 -6.71
N VAL A 101 -4.80 19.75 -5.47
CA VAL A 101 -5.08 18.75 -4.41
C VAL A 101 -6.20 17.79 -4.85
N ARG A 102 -7.27 18.30 -5.49
CA ARG A 102 -8.36 17.48 -6.02
C ARG A 102 -7.88 16.48 -7.06
N GLU A 103 -7.05 16.91 -8.00
CA GLU A 103 -6.49 16.02 -9.03
C GLU A 103 -5.61 14.94 -8.42
N LEU A 104 -4.78 15.28 -7.44
CA LEU A 104 -3.97 14.30 -6.70
C LEU A 104 -4.85 13.23 -6.03
N ILE A 105 -5.92 13.65 -5.35
CA ILE A 105 -6.86 12.71 -4.73
C ILE A 105 -7.56 11.87 -5.80
N GLY A 106 -7.91 12.46 -6.94
CA GLY A 106 -8.49 11.80 -8.09
C GLY A 106 -7.61 10.69 -8.67
N MET A 107 -6.28 10.80 -8.58
CA MET A 107 -5.36 9.73 -8.98
C MET A 107 -5.59 8.43 -8.21
N GLY A 108 -6.12 8.48 -7.00
CA GLY A 108 -6.52 7.29 -6.24
C GLY A 108 -7.63 6.48 -6.92
N ARG A 109 -8.32 7.05 -7.93
CA ARG A 109 -9.31 6.33 -8.73
C ARG A 109 -8.71 5.63 -9.96
N SER A 110 -7.42 5.79 -10.24
CA SER A 110 -6.76 5.22 -11.43
C SER A 110 -6.98 3.71 -11.62
N PRO A 111 -7.05 2.85 -10.59
CA PRO A 111 -7.35 1.43 -10.77
C PRO A 111 -8.74 1.16 -11.34
N TYR A 112 -9.66 2.08 -11.19
CA TYR A 112 -11.07 1.96 -11.60
C TYR A 112 -11.38 2.69 -12.91
N THR A 113 -10.49 3.57 -13.37
CA THR A 113 -10.64 4.29 -14.64
C THR A 113 -10.20 3.45 -15.83
N GLY A 114 -10.66 3.83 -17.03
CA GLY A 114 -10.20 3.24 -18.28
C GLY A 114 -8.82 3.72 -18.69
N PHE A 115 -8.39 3.32 -19.90
CA PHE A 115 -7.06 3.64 -20.48
C PHE A 115 -6.72 5.15 -20.45
N TRP A 116 -7.71 6.00 -20.65
CA TRP A 116 -7.54 7.47 -20.68
C TRP A 116 -7.54 8.12 -19.30
N GLY A 117 -7.68 7.38 -18.21
CA GLY A 117 -7.66 7.91 -16.85
C GLY A 117 -8.81 8.89 -16.53
N LYS A 118 -9.81 9.00 -17.39
CA LYS A 118 -10.93 9.94 -17.21
C LYS A 118 -11.83 9.49 -16.07
N LEU A 119 -12.04 10.37 -15.09
CA LEU A 119 -12.96 10.13 -13.99
C LEU A 119 -14.42 10.12 -14.50
N SER A 120 -15.21 9.19 -14.02
CA SER A 120 -16.67 9.20 -14.18
C SER A 120 -17.30 10.09 -13.10
N ARG A 121 -18.58 10.42 -13.26
CA ARG A 121 -19.34 11.15 -12.22
C ARG A 121 -19.30 10.43 -10.86
N ALA A 122 -19.39 9.11 -10.85
CA ALA A 122 -19.29 8.32 -9.63
C ALA A 122 -17.89 8.41 -8.98
N ASP A 123 -16.81 8.50 -9.78
CA ASP A 123 -15.47 8.72 -9.27
C ASP A 123 -15.32 10.11 -8.66
N ASP A 124 -15.89 11.14 -9.28
CA ASP A 124 -15.89 12.50 -8.75
C ASP A 124 -16.61 12.59 -7.40
N GLU A 125 -17.75 11.92 -7.26
CA GLU A 125 -18.48 11.84 -5.98
C GLU A 125 -17.65 11.16 -4.88
N ILE A 126 -16.85 10.13 -5.22
CA ILE A 126 -15.92 9.48 -4.28
C ILE A 126 -14.78 10.42 -3.90
N VAL A 127 -14.24 11.17 -4.86
CA VAL A 127 -13.18 12.18 -4.59
C VAL A 127 -13.71 13.26 -3.64
N ASP A 128 -14.91 13.80 -3.90
CA ASP A 128 -15.53 14.80 -3.02
C ASP A 128 -15.78 14.27 -1.61
N LYS A 129 -16.25 13.04 -1.51
CA LYS A 129 -16.41 12.36 -0.21
C LYS A 129 -15.06 12.20 0.52
N ALA A 130 -14.00 11.83 -0.18
CA ALA A 130 -12.67 11.70 0.42
C ALA A 130 -12.14 13.04 0.93
N ILE A 131 -12.30 14.13 0.16
CA ILE A 131 -11.96 15.50 0.55
C ILE A 131 -12.73 15.89 1.82
N GLY A 132 -14.02 15.55 1.89
CA GLY A 132 -14.88 15.82 3.05
C GLY A 132 -14.44 15.07 4.30
N LEU A 133 -14.07 13.80 4.17
CA LEU A 133 -13.64 12.96 5.30
C LEU A 133 -12.41 13.52 6.02
N VAL A 134 -11.50 14.16 5.30
CA VAL A 134 -10.28 14.77 5.88
C VAL A 134 -10.40 16.29 6.06
N ASN A 135 -11.59 16.86 5.78
CA ASN A 135 -11.92 18.27 5.97
C ASN A 135 -10.97 19.26 5.27
N ILE A 136 -10.61 18.98 4.02
CA ILE A 136 -9.69 19.83 3.23
C ILE A 136 -10.37 20.50 2.03
N HIS A 137 -11.69 20.69 2.06
CA HIS A 137 -12.44 21.39 1.00
C HIS A 137 -11.82 22.74 0.59
N PRO A 138 -11.38 23.62 1.52
CA PRO A 138 -10.78 24.89 1.14
C PRO A 138 -9.47 24.78 0.37
N LEU A 139 -8.82 23.61 0.41
CA LEU A 139 -7.55 23.35 -0.27
C LEU A 139 -7.74 22.60 -1.59
N ALA A 140 -8.93 22.13 -1.93
CA ALA A 140 -9.17 21.25 -3.07
C ALA A 140 -8.68 21.80 -4.41
N SER A 141 -8.84 23.12 -4.64
CA SER A 141 -8.39 23.81 -5.84
C SER A 141 -6.97 24.37 -5.78
N ARG A 142 -6.29 24.22 -4.63
CA ARG A 142 -4.92 24.72 -4.46
C ARG A 142 -3.95 23.88 -5.28
N MET A 143 -3.05 24.56 -5.98
CA MET A 143 -1.89 23.93 -6.65
C MET A 143 -0.88 23.43 -5.61
N LEU A 144 -0.29 22.28 -5.90
CA LEU A 144 0.79 21.63 -5.14
C LEU A 144 2.16 22.10 -5.61
#